data_bccd5e320ec37e66e6ab2506e04648ec
#
_entry.id   bccd5e320ec37e66e6ab2506e04648ec
#
_cell.length_a   1.000
_cell.length_b   1.000
_cell.length_c   1.000
_cell.angle_alpha   90.00
_cell.angle_beta   90.00
_cell.angle_gamma   90.00
#
_symmetry.space_group_name_H-M   'P 1'
#
loop_
_entity.id
_entity.type
_entity.pdbx_description
1 polymer ?
#
loop_
_entity_poly.entity_id
_entity_poly.type
_entity_poly.pdbx_seq_one_letter_code
_entity_poly.pdbx_strand_id
1 'polypeptide(L)'
;MARPVFGPHSDQVGRMRARPCRPLWETSVAIEPRIGLLVGREWSFPPAFIERVAKKNAGVLADYIKLDATPMAQPVPYTLIIDRISHEVGFYRTFLKHATRMGTTVINNPFMWSADDKFYDATLAVQHGVAHPKTMVLPNKDYIPGISHSESLRNLAYPLDWRGVAEHIGFPCVLKDAHGGGWRDVYVCDSMEELLHHYNSSGLLTMVVQEFIKWDQYVRCMCLGREKVLPMPYDPRERRYIPDEGYLSNELEERCIRDSLTLCKALGYDMNTVEFAVKDGIPYAIDFMNPAPDMDIYSLTPSYFEWVVENMADMAIKLAKQPRIARIPGPPFP
;
A
#
# COMPACT_ATOMS: atom_id res chain seq x y z
N MET A 1 10.75 44.31 -60.11
CA MET A 1 11.25 43.23 -59.22
C MET A 1 10.30 42.05 -59.37
N ALA A 2 10.75 41.03 -60.07
CA ALA A 2 9.95 39.86 -60.48
C ALA A 2 9.90 38.82 -59.36
N ARG A 3 8.72 38.26 -59.06
CA ARG A 3 8.54 37.11 -58.18
C ARG A 3 8.83 35.82 -58.94
N PRO A 4 9.53 34.83 -58.39
CA PRO A 4 9.67 33.53 -59.01
C PRO A 4 8.39 32.69 -58.88
N VAL A 5 7.98 32.10 -60.00
CA VAL A 5 6.89 31.12 -60.09
C VAL A 5 7.47 29.74 -59.78
N PHE A 6 6.95 29.08 -58.73
CA PHE A 6 7.27 27.65 -58.46
C PHE A 6 6.24 26.76 -59.13
N GLY A 7 6.69 25.90 -60.02
CA GLY A 7 5.89 24.84 -60.61
C GLY A 7 5.65 23.65 -59.66
N PRO A 8 4.64 22.81 -59.91
CA PRO A 8 4.29 21.72 -59.02
C PRO A 8 5.28 20.56 -59.15
N HIS A 9 5.99 20.25 -58.03
CA HIS A 9 6.70 19.01 -57.88
C HIS A 9 5.74 17.87 -57.57
N SER A 10 5.77 16.84 -58.41
CA SER A 10 5.03 15.60 -58.22
C SER A 10 5.66 14.82 -57.07
N ASP A 11 5.01 14.82 -55.89
CA ASP A 11 5.35 13.99 -54.76
C ASP A 11 4.92 12.52 -54.98
N GLN A 12 5.80 11.70 -55.49
CA GLN A 12 5.72 10.27 -55.30
C GLN A 12 6.32 9.90 -53.95
N VAL A 13 5.58 10.17 -52.85
CA VAL A 13 5.88 9.60 -51.54
C VAL A 13 5.40 8.16 -51.53
N GLY A 14 6.36 7.24 -51.79
CA GLY A 14 6.11 5.81 -51.57
C GLY A 14 5.69 5.56 -50.14
N ARG A 15 4.41 5.18 -49.91
CA ARG A 15 3.91 4.72 -48.63
C ARG A 15 4.69 3.48 -48.21
N MET A 16 5.76 3.65 -47.44
CA MET A 16 6.34 2.57 -46.66
C MET A 16 5.25 2.10 -45.68
N ARG A 17 4.60 0.99 -45.98
CA ARG A 17 3.78 0.29 -45.00
C ARG A 17 4.71 -0.11 -43.86
N ALA A 18 4.64 0.57 -42.72
CA ALA A 18 5.26 0.12 -41.49
C ALA A 18 4.80 -1.32 -41.26
N ARG A 19 5.72 -2.26 -41.26
CA ARG A 19 5.42 -3.62 -40.78
C ARG A 19 4.91 -3.47 -39.35
N PRO A 20 3.77 -4.09 -38.98
CA PRO A 20 3.37 -4.08 -37.58
C PRO A 20 4.53 -4.66 -36.77
N CYS A 21 5.05 -3.88 -35.83
CA CYS A 21 5.97 -4.41 -34.82
C CYS A 21 5.25 -5.59 -34.16
N ARG A 22 5.78 -6.81 -34.35
CA ARG A 22 5.32 -7.95 -33.55
C ARG A 22 5.54 -7.59 -32.09
N PRO A 23 4.51 -7.69 -31.26
CA PRO A 23 4.68 -7.43 -29.85
C PRO A 23 5.74 -8.39 -29.28
N LEU A 24 6.67 -7.88 -28.50
CA LEU A 24 7.80 -8.63 -27.88
C LEU A 24 7.35 -9.78 -26.97
N TRP A 25 6.03 -9.88 -26.66
CA TRP A 25 5.43 -10.94 -25.82
C TRP A 25 4.94 -12.20 -26.59
N GLU A 26 5.01 -12.24 -27.92
CA GLU A 26 4.59 -13.41 -28.70
C GLU A 26 5.51 -14.63 -28.56
N THR A 27 6.65 -14.50 -27.92
CA THR A 27 7.48 -15.64 -27.49
C THR A 27 7.17 -15.95 -26.03
N SER A 28 6.12 -16.71 -25.75
CA SER A 28 5.94 -17.31 -24.43
C SER A 28 7.00 -18.42 -24.23
N VAL A 29 8.20 -18.02 -23.92
CA VAL A 29 9.11 -18.93 -23.20
C VAL A 29 8.42 -19.14 -21.86
N ALA A 30 8.05 -20.38 -21.54
CA ALA A 30 7.50 -20.72 -20.25
C ALA A 30 8.53 -20.29 -19.18
N ILE A 31 8.27 -19.18 -18.51
CA ILE A 31 9.14 -18.71 -17.43
C ILE A 31 8.95 -19.69 -16.29
N GLU A 32 10.03 -20.35 -15.86
CA GLU A 32 9.99 -21.19 -14.66
C GLU A 32 9.48 -20.34 -13.48
N PRO A 33 8.57 -20.90 -12.63
CA PRO A 33 8.04 -20.16 -11.50
C PRO A 33 9.17 -19.68 -10.58
N ARG A 34 9.33 -18.36 -10.53
CA ARG A 34 10.40 -17.71 -9.77
C ARG A 34 9.87 -16.53 -8.98
N ILE A 35 10.23 -16.47 -7.69
CA ILE A 35 9.86 -15.41 -6.76
C ILE A 35 11.06 -14.51 -6.54
N GLY A 36 10.90 -13.22 -6.80
CA GLY A 36 11.86 -12.20 -6.47
C GLY A 36 11.50 -11.48 -5.18
N LEU A 37 12.45 -11.30 -4.26
CA LEU A 37 12.27 -10.45 -3.08
C LEU A 37 12.97 -9.12 -3.29
N LEU A 38 12.21 -8.04 -3.16
CA LEU A 38 12.69 -6.67 -3.13
C LEU A 38 12.62 -6.19 -1.68
N VAL A 39 13.73 -6.30 -0.96
CA VAL A 39 13.79 -6.16 0.49
C VAL A 39 14.40 -4.84 0.95
N GLY A 40 14.00 -4.41 2.15
CA GLY A 40 14.52 -3.23 2.83
C GLY A 40 15.43 -3.58 4.00
N ARG A 41 15.00 -3.15 5.19
CA ARG A 41 15.80 -3.28 6.43
C ARG A 41 15.60 -4.59 7.17
N GLU A 42 14.72 -5.44 6.71
CA GLU A 42 14.41 -6.71 7.39
C GLU A 42 15.55 -7.71 7.29
N TRP A 43 15.85 -8.36 8.39
CA TRP A 43 16.97 -9.31 8.49
C TRP A 43 16.54 -10.75 8.63
N SER A 44 15.45 -11.02 9.34
CA SER A 44 15.03 -12.39 9.69
C SER A 44 14.02 -12.97 8.72
N PHE A 45 13.01 -12.20 8.29
CA PHE A 45 11.96 -12.69 7.41
C PHE A 45 12.48 -13.11 6.02
N PRO A 46 13.28 -12.31 5.29
CA PRO A 46 13.66 -12.67 3.92
C PRO A 46 14.42 -13.99 3.82
N PRO A 47 15.47 -14.27 4.63
CA PRO A 47 16.17 -15.55 4.57
C PRO A 47 15.29 -16.72 5.02
N ALA A 48 14.47 -16.56 6.07
CA ALA A 48 13.55 -17.59 6.53
C ALA A 48 12.49 -17.96 5.48
N PHE A 49 11.99 -16.95 4.76
CA PHE A 49 11.05 -17.14 3.65
C PHE A 49 11.69 -17.93 2.50
N ILE A 50 12.91 -17.54 2.06
CA ILE A 50 13.61 -18.22 0.96
C ILE A 50 13.86 -19.69 1.33
N GLU A 51 14.33 -19.94 2.55
CA GLU A 51 14.55 -21.29 3.06
C GLU A 51 13.24 -22.10 3.10
N ARG A 52 12.14 -21.48 3.55
CA ARG A 52 10.83 -22.14 3.61
C ARG A 52 10.32 -22.52 2.21
N VAL A 53 10.44 -21.63 1.23
CA VAL A 53 10.08 -21.93 -0.17
C VAL A 53 10.90 -23.10 -0.69
N ALA A 54 12.21 -23.12 -0.45
CA ALA A 54 13.07 -24.21 -0.85
C ALA A 54 12.69 -25.55 -0.17
N LYS A 55 12.42 -25.54 1.15
CA LYS A 55 12.00 -26.74 1.90
C LYS A 55 10.69 -27.34 1.41
N LYS A 56 9.76 -26.50 0.92
CA LYS A 56 8.48 -26.98 0.35
C LYS A 56 8.66 -27.74 -0.96
N ASN A 57 9.81 -27.66 -1.61
CA ASN A 57 10.18 -28.39 -2.83
C ASN A 57 9.08 -28.39 -3.91
N ALA A 58 8.47 -27.24 -4.09
CA ALA A 58 7.30 -27.08 -4.96
C ALA A 58 7.65 -26.75 -6.42
N GLY A 59 8.93 -26.85 -6.82
CA GLY A 59 9.39 -26.45 -8.17
C GLY A 59 9.32 -24.94 -8.39
N VAL A 60 9.53 -24.14 -7.34
CA VAL A 60 9.57 -22.68 -7.37
C VAL A 60 10.87 -22.22 -6.73
N LEU A 61 11.58 -21.32 -7.39
CA LEU A 61 12.78 -20.68 -6.85
C LEU A 61 12.43 -19.34 -6.20
N ALA A 62 13.13 -19.00 -5.12
CA ALA A 62 13.04 -17.69 -4.48
C ALA A 62 14.42 -17.11 -4.24
N ASP A 63 14.63 -15.84 -4.60
CA ASP A 63 15.89 -15.14 -4.40
C ASP A 63 15.72 -13.62 -4.27
N TYR A 64 16.82 -12.93 -3.91
CA TYR A 64 16.84 -11.47 -3.84
C TYR A 64 16.98 -10.86 -5.23
N ILE A 65 16.15 -9.86 -5.53
CA ILE A 65 16.27 -9.09 -6.76
C ILE A 65 17.49 -8.16 -6.68
N LYS A 66 18.27 -8.13 -7.77
CA LYS A 66 19.30 -7.11 -7.99
C LYS A 66 18.91 -6.28 -9.21
N LEU A 67 18.82 -4.97 -9.02
CA LEU A 67 18.37 -4.02 -10.02
C LEU A 67 19.49 -3.04 -10.37
N ASP A 68 19.61 -2.73 -11.64
CA ASP A 68 20.36 -1.65 -12.21
C ASP A 68 19.42 -0.80 -13.09
N ALA A 69 19.97 0.18 -13.83
CA ALA A 69 19.21 0.95 -14.79
C ALA A 69 18.44 0.00 -15.74
N THR A 70 17.13 0.13 -15.79
CA THR A 70 16.25 -0.81 -16.49
C THR A 70 15.71 -0.17 -17.76
N PRO A 71 16.03 -0.69 -18.96
CA PRO A 71 15.42 -0.24 -20.20
C PRO A 71 13.92 -0.53 -20.23
N MET A 72 13.14 0.35 -20.89
CA MET A 72 11.72 0.08 -21.11
C MET A 72 11.55 -1.20 -21.94
N ALA A 73 10.47 -1.93 -21.70
CA ALA A 73 10.14 -3.20 -22.35
C ALA A 73 11.13 -4.35 -22.11
N GLN A 74 12.05 -4.22 -21.15
CA GLN A 74 12.91 -5.32 -20.75
C GLN A 74 12.08 -6.40 -20.05
N PRO A 75 12.22 -7.69 -20.45
CA PRO A 75 11.57 -8.80 -19.76
C PRO A 75 12.01 -8.89 -18.30
N VAL A 76 11.08 -9.22 -17.41
CA VAL A 76 11.32 -9.42 -15.98
C VAL A 76 11.36 -10.92 -15.69
N PRO A 77 12.47 -11.49 -15.18
CA PRO A 77 12.65 -12.94 -15.04
C PRO A 77 11.97 -13.52 -13.78
N TYR A 78 10.90 -12.91 -13.32
CA TYR A 78 10.13 -13.33 -12.13
C TYR A 78 8.66 -13.44 -12.47
N THR A 79 8.02 -14.53 -12.02
CA THR A 79 6.56 -14.69 -12.13
C THR A 79 5.84 -13.99 -10.98
N LEU A 80 6.53 -13.85 -9.83
CA LEU A 80 6.07 -13.12 -8.66
C LEU A 80 7.20 -12.25 -8.09
N ILE A 81 6.86 -11.03 -7.68
CA ILE A 81 7.75 -10.18 -6.86
C ILE A 81 7.04 -9.83 -5.57
N ILE A 82 7.74 -10.01 -4.45
CA ILE A 82 7.31 -9.55 -3.12
C ILE A 82 8.05 -8.25 -2.81
N ASP A 83 7.28 -7.18 -2.70
CA ASP A 83 7.78 -5.84 -2.41
C ASP A 83 7.74 -5.54 -0.91
N ARG A 84 8.91 -5.20 -0.36
CA ARG A 84 9.08 -4.86 1.06
C ARG A 84 9.68 -3.48 1.30
N ILE A 85 9.89 -2.66 0.23
CA ILE A 85 10.68 -1.42 0.35
C ILE A 85 10.27 -0.29 -0.58
N SER A 86 9.49 -0.54 -1.62
CA SER A 86 9.25 0.47 -2.65
C SER A 86 8.39 1.65 -2.16
N HIS A 87 7.75 1.54 -1.00
CA HIS A 87 7.11 2.66 -0.32
C HIS A 87 8.11 3.73 0.13
N GLU A 88 9.37 3.35 0.41
CA GLU A 88 10.46 4.28 0.74
C GLU A 88 11.29 4.69 -0.49
N VAL A 89 11.40 3.82 -1.52
CA VAL A 89 12.33 4.00 -2.65
C VAL A 89 11.59 4.11 -3.97
N GLY A 90 11.43 5.34 -4.47
CA GLY A 90 10.68 5.63 -5.71
C GLY A 90 11.19 4.90 -6.96
N PHE A 91 12.50 4.63 -7.08
CA PHE A 91 13.07 3.84 -8.17
C PHE A 91 12.48 2.43 -8.20
N TYR A 92 12.41 1.76 -7.07
CA TYR A 92 11.83 0.41 -6.97
C TYR A 92 10.35 0.41 -7.34
N ARG A 93 9.58 1.39 -6.87
CA ARG A 93 8.18 1.53 -7.23
C ARG A 93 7.96 1.70 -8.73
N THR A 94 8.84 2.48 -9.39
CA THR A 94 8.80 2.66 -10.85
C THR A 94 9.09 1.34 -11.56
N PHE A 95 10.12 0.60 -11.13
CA PHE A 95 10.44 -0.72 -11.65
C PHE A 95 9.28 -1.70 -11.45
N LEU A 96 8.65 -1.74 -10.28
CA LEU A 96 7.54 -2.65 -10.00
C LEU A 96 6.32 -2.37 -10.88
N LYS A 97 6.03 -1.10 -11.19
CA LYS A 97 4.99 -0.74 -12.16
C LYS A 97 5.32 -1.27 -13.57
N HIS A 98 6.58 -1.17 -13.99
CA HIS A 98 7.06 -1.79 -15.22
C HIS A 98 6.91 -3.32 -15.17
N ALA A 99 7.40 -3.98 -14.11
CA ALA A 99 7.30 -5.43 -13.95
C ALA A 99 5.85 -5.92 -14.02
N THR A 100 4.94 -5.23 -13.33
CA THR A 100 3.50 -5.53 -13.40
C THR A 100 2.97 -5.42 -14.82
N ARG A 101 3.37 -4.40 -15.56
CA ARG A 101 2.97 -4.22 -16.96
C ARG A 101 3.55 -5.29 -17.88
N MET A 102 4.72 -5.85 -17.56
CA MET A 102 5.36 -6.96 -18.25
C MET A 102 4.80 -8.34 -17.86
N GLY A 103 3.74 -8.39 -17.03
CA GLY A 103 3.04 -9.63 -16.68
C GLY A 103 3.47 -10.28 -15.36
N THR A 104 4.44 -9.69 -14.65
CA THR A 104 4.83 -10.16 -13.32
C THR A 104 3.74 -9.84 -12.29
N THR A 105 3.33 -10.80 -11.49
CA THR A 105 2.52 -10.53 -10.30
C THR A 105 3.37 -9.81 -9.25
N VAL A 106 2.91 -8.69 -8.73
CA VAL A 106 3.60 -7.95 -7.65
C VAL A 106 2.71 -7.89 -6.42
N ILE A 107 3.24 -8.28 -5.28
CA ILE A 107 2.60 -8.15 -3.96
C ILE A 107 3.24 -6.99 -3.18
N ASN A 108 2.51 -5.95 -2.84
CA ASN A 108 1.17 -5.63 -3.32
C ASN A 108 1.23 -4.91 -4.66
N ASN A 109 0.10 -4.89 -5.38
CA ASN A 109 0.01 -4.21 -6.67
C ASN A 109 0.42 -2.73 -6.54
N PRO A 110 1.52 -2.29 -7.20
CA PRO A 110 2.07 -0.95 -7.01
C PRO A 110 1.16 0.17 -7.52
N PHE A 111 0.20 -0.13 -8.40
CA PHE A 111 -0.77 0.85 -8.88
C PHE A 111 -1.89 1.09 -7.85
N MET A 112 -2.17 0.11 -6.99
CA MET A 112 -3.20 0.24 -5.96
C MET A 112 -2.65 0.99 -4.75
N TRP A 113 -1.67 0.44 -4.07
CA TRP A 113 -1.17 1.03 -2.83
C TRP A 113 -0.49 2.41 -3.02
N SER A 114 0.04 2.73 -4.22
CA SER A 114 0.65 4.04 -4.46
C SER A 114 -0.35 5.15 -4.79
N ALA A 115 -1.63 4.79 -4.95
CA ALA A 115 -2.73 5.74 -5.15
C ALA A 115 -3.63 5.85 -3.91
N ASP A 116 -3.30 5.14 -2.85
CA ASP A 116 -4.05 5.02 -1.62
C ASP A 116 -3.66 6.12 -0.61
N ASP A 117 -4.58 6.51 0.24
CA ASP A 117 -4.38 7.42 1.37
C ASP A 117 -5.38 7.14 2.50
N LYS A 118 -5.06 7.59 3.72
CA LYS A 118 -5.87 7.32 4.92
C LYS A 118 -7.27 7.92 4.90
N PHE A 119 -7.52 8.96 4.11
CA PHE A 119 -8.86 9.55 4.01
C PHE A 119 -9.73 8.75 3.03
N TYR A 120 -9.15 8.32 1.91
CA TYR A 120 -9.80 7.37 1.00
C TYR A 120 -10.12 6.06 1.74
N ASP A 121 -9.19 5.53 2.52
CA ASP A 121 -9.36 4.33 3.32
C ASP A 121 -10.51 4.45 4.32
N ALA A 122 -10.61 5.58 5.02
CA ALA A 122 -11.72 5.85 5.92
C ALA A 122 -13.08 5.76 5.21
N THR A 123 -13.17 6.35 4.02
CA THR A 123 -14.37 6.29 3.17
C THR A 123 -14.68 4.85 2.75
N LEU A 124 -13.66 4.12 2.31
CA LEU A 124 -13.79 2.73 1.89
C LEU A 124 -14.28 1.82 3.02
N ALA A 125 -13.72 1.97 4.23
CA ALA A 125 -14.13 1.19 5.40
C ALA A 125 -15.62 1.38 5.70
N VAL A 126 -16.07 2.62 5.76
CA VAL A 126 -17.48 2.96 6.01
C VAL A 126 -18.41 2.42 4.93
N GLN A 127 -18.03 2.53 3.65
CA GLN A 127 -18.81 2.01 2.52
C GLN A 127 -18.95 0.49 2.55
N HIS A 128 -17.98 -0.22 3.11
CA HIS A 128 -18.01 -1.67 3.28
C HIS A 128 -18.54 -2.14 4.64
N GLY A 129 -19.08 -1.23 5.46
CA GLY A 129 -19.68 -1.56 6.75
C GLY A 129 -18.68 -1.94 7.85
N VAL A 130 -17.41 -1.60 7.67
CA VAL A 130 -16.37 -1.76 8.70
C VAL A 130 -16.36 -0.52 9.59
N ALA A 131 -16.38 -0.72 10.90
CA ALA A 131 -16.33 0.39 11.85
C ALA A 131 -15.01 1.15 11.73
N HIS A 132 -15.10 2.47 11.58
CA HIS A 132 -13.96 3.37 11.44
C HIS A 132 -14.22 4.64 12.26
N PRO A 133 -13.20 5.25 12.90
CA PRO A 133 -13.35 6.52 13.58
C PRO A 133 -13.76 7.64 12.63
N LYS A 134 -14.49 8.62 13.10
CA LYS A 134 -14.74 9.83 12.32
C LYS A 134 -13.42 10.43 11.85
N THR A 135 -13.33 10.78 10.59
CA THR A 135 -12.09 11.27 9.97
C THR A 135 -12.38 12.43 9.02
N MET A 136 -11.55 13.46 9.08
CA MET A 136 -11.57 14.58 8.14
C MET A 136 -10.18 14.78 7.54
N VAL A 137 -10.11 15.14 6.25
CA VAL A 137 -8.86 15.61 5.62
C VAL A 137 -8.79 17.13 5.75
N LEU A 138 -7.60 17.62 6.04
CA LEU A 138 -7.29 19.04 6.15
C LEU A 138 -6.52 19.53 4.92
N PRO A 139 -6.76 20.75 4.42
CA PRO A 139 -5.86 21.37 3.45
C PRO A 139 -4.43 21.42 4.00
N ASN A 140 -3.43 21.37 3.14
CA ASN A 140 -2.04 21.50 3.58
C ASN A 140 -1.81 22.86 4.24
N LYS A 141 -0.94 22.89 5.25
CA LYS A 141 -0.57 24.14 5.92
C LYS A 141 0.23 25.04 4.98
N ASP A 142 1.20 24.47 4.29
CA ASP A 142 2.05 25.14 3.33
C ASP A 142 2.03 24.46 1.96
N TYR A 143 2.48 25.20 0.94
CA TYR A 143 2.54 24.72 -0.43
C TYR A 143 3.92 24.99 -1.04
N ILE A 144 4.29 24.26 -2.07
CA ILE A 144 5.55 24.48 -2.78
C ILE A 144 5.60 25.89 -3.39
N PRO A 145 6.81 26.47 -3.58
CA PRO A 145 6.94 27.77 -4.23
C PRO A 145 6.21 27.86 -5.57
N GLY A 146 5.50 28.95 -5.79
CA GLY A 146 4.68 29.18 -6.98
C GLY A 146 3.21 28.77 -6.82
N ILE A 147 2.83 28.10 -5.72
CA ILE A 147 1.43 27.86 -5.37
C ILE A 147 0.97 28.96 -4.43
N SER A 148 0.00 29.76 -4.87
CA SER A 148 -0.54 30.89 -4.08
C SER A 148 -2.06 30.82 -3.92
N HIS A 149 -2.58 31.44 -2.85
CA HIS A 149 -4.01 31.51 -2.59
C HIS A 149 -4.79 32.20 -3.71
N SER A 150 -4.22 33.26 -4.26
CA SER A 150 -4.89 34.08 -5.29
C SER A 150 -4.98 33.38 -6.64
N GLU A 151 -4.06 32.49 -6.97
CA GLU A 151 -3.96 31.91 -8.31
C GLU A 151 -4.27 30.40 -8.32
N SER A 152 -3.66 29.64 -7.40
CA SER A 152 -3.68 28.17 -7.44
C SER A 152 -4.70 27.58 -6.47
N LEU A 153 -5.00 28.26 -5.34
CA LEU A 153 -5.82 27.73 -4.25
C LEU A 153 -7.22 28.36 -4.19
N ARG A 154 -7.73 28.84 -5.32
CA ARG A 154 -9.05 29.49 -5.40
C ARG A 154 -10.23 28.58 -4.99
N ASN A 155 -10.04 27.29 -4.96
CA ASN A 155 -11.05 26.32 -4.55
C ASN A 155 -11.02 25.99 -3.05
N LEU A 156 -10.04 26.51 -2.30
CA LEU A 156 -10.00 26.35 -0.85
C LEU A 156 -10.77 27.45 -0.15
N ALA A 157 -11.57 27.05 0.84
CA ALA A 157 -12.26 28.00 1.72
C ALA A 157 -11.32 28.43 2.85
N TYR A 158 -11.21 29.76 3.06
CA TYR A 158 -10.42 30.34 4.15
C TYR A 158 -11.22 31.44 4.86
N PRO A 159 -11.03 31.56 6.19
CA PRO A 159 -10.25 30.70 7.09
C PRO A 159 -10.88 29.30 7.21
N LEU A 160 -10.08 28.31 7.60
CA LEU A 160 -10.59 26.97 7.88
C LEU A 160 -11.56 27.01 9.07
N ASP A 161 -12.64 26.26 8.98
CA ASP A 161 -13.64 26.12 10.05
C ASP A 161 -13.16 25.17 11.14
N TRP A 162 -12.23 25.64 11.96
CA TRP A 162 -11.69 24.88 13.10
C TRP A 162 -12.75 24.51 14.13
N ARG A 163 -13.80 25.32 14.25
CA ARG A 163 -14.91 25.02 15.13
C ARG A 163 -15.68 23.79 14.62
N GLY A 164 -15.99 23.76 13.32
CA GLY A 164 -16.64 22.60 12.70
C GLY A 164 -15.78 21.34 12.79
N VAL A 165 -14.44 21.45 12.68
CA VAL A 165 -13.53 20.33 12.93
C VAL A 165 -13.70 19.79 14.35
N ALA A 166 -13.65 20.66 15.36
CA ALA A 166 -13.80 20.25 16.75
C ALA A 166 -15.18 19.65 17.07
N GLU A 167 -16.25 20.23 16.52
CA GLU A 167 -17.61 19.72 16.70
C GLU A 167 -17.83 18.35 16.06
N HIS A 168 -17.17 18.08 14.92
CA HIS A 168 -17.30 16.81 14.20
C HIS A 168 -16.45 15.69 14.80
N ILE A 169 -15.18 15.97 15.11
CA ILE A 169 -14.20 14.98 15.56
C ILE A 169 -14.23 14.81 17.09
N GLY A 170 -14.26 15.91 17.83
CA GLY A 170 -14.11 15.91 19.28
C GLY A 170 -12.65 15.82 19.73
N PHE A 171 -12.46 15.82 21.07
CA PHE A 171 -11.15 15.65 21.72
C PHE A 171 -11.23 14.55 22.79
N PRO A 172 -10.12 13.78 22.99
CA PRO A 172 -8.89 13.83 22.22
C PRO A 172 -9.09 13.39 20.76
N CYS A 173 -8.20 13.86 19.88
CA CYS A 173 -8.18 13.45 18.48
C CYS A 173 -6.75 13.04 18.06
N VAL A 174 -6.63 12.41 16.87
CA VAL A 174 -5.34 12.05 16.27
C VAL A 174 -5.16 12.87 15.00
N LEU A 175 -4.07 13.63 14.93
CA LEU A 175 -3.61 14.27 13.69
C LEU A 175 -2.49 13.43 13.09
N LYS A 176 -2.61 13.04 11.81
CA LYS A 176 -1.60 12.19 11.15
C LYS A 176 -1.48 12.50 9.66
N ASP A 177 -0.29 12.24 9.08
CA ASP A 177 -0.07 12.34 7.65
C ASP A 177 -0.93 11.33 6.88
N ALA A 178 -1.67 11.80 5.87
CA ALA A 178 -2.53 10.97 5.03
C ALA A 178 -1.77 9.85 4.31
N HIS A 179 -0.51 10.08 3.96
CA HIS A 179 0.36 9.13 3.26
C HIS A 179 1.45 8.54 4.14
N GLY A 180 1.54 8.96 5.39
CA GLY A 180 2.58 8.58 6.34
C GLY A 180 2.44 7.13 6.84
N GLY A 181 3.55 6.60 7.36
CA GLY A 181 3.62 5.28 7.98
C GLY A 181 4.72 5.23 9.05
N GLY A 182 4.76 4.13 9.83
CA GLY A 182 5.78 3.94 10.85
C GLY A 182 5.73 4.93 12.01
N TRP A 183 4.55 5.37 12.41
CA TRP A 183 4.32 6.32 13.50
C TRP A 183 4.94 7.72 13.29
N ARG A 184 5.38 8.04 12.08
CA ARG A 184 5.88 9.38 11.76
C ARG A 184 4.71 10.32 11.56
N ASP A 185 4.85 11.55 12.09
CA ASP A 185 3.83 12.60 11.98
C ASP A 185 2.44 12.14 12.46
N VAL A 186 2.40 11.45 13.61
CA VAL A 186 1.20 11.01 14.31
C VAL A 186 1.17 11.66 15.69
N TYR A 187 0.17 12.47 15.96
CA TYR A 187 0.03 13.27 17.17
C TYR A 187 -1.33 13.04 17.80
N VAL A 188 -1.35 12.72 19.10
CA VAL A 188 -2.59 12.74 19.90
C VAL A 188 -2.74 14.15 20.45
N CYS A 189 -3.87 14.77 20.20
CA CYS A 189 -4.18 16.14 20.61
C CYS A 189 -5.36 16.13 21.57
N ASP A 190 -5.14 16.62 22.79
CA ASP A 190 -6.17 16.70 23.82
C ASP A 190 -7.00 18.00 23.74
N SER A 191 -6.53 18.97 22.94
CA SER A 191 -7.14 20.28 22.80
C SER A 191 -7.00 20.85 21.38
N MET A 192 -7.78 21.91 21.09
CA MET A 192 -7.64 22.69 19.87
C MET A 192 -6.27 23.35 19.76
N GLU A 193 -5.69 23.77 20.88
CA GLU A 193 -4.38 24.41 20.89
C GLU A 193 -3.29 23.46 20.42
N GLU A 194 -3.28 22.22 20.90
CA GLU A 194 -2.35 21.18 20.48
C GLU A 194 -2.58 20.78 19.01
N LEU A 195 -3.84 20.61 18.59
CA LEU A 195 -4.16 20.35 17.20
C LEU A 195 -3.61 21.42 16.26
N LEU A 196 -3.82 22.69 16.60
CA LEU A 196 -3.31 23.82 15.81
C LEU A 196 -1.78 23.90 15.83
N HIS A 197 -1.16 23.60 16.96
CA HIS A 197 0.30 23.55 17.08
C HIS A 197 0.91 22.57 16.09
N HIS A 198 0.44 21.32 16.09
CA HIS A 198 0.94 20.28 15.20
C HIS A 198 0.55 20.52 13.73
N TYR A 199 -0.67 20.97 13.46
CA TYR A 199 -1.07 21.35 12.10
C TYR A 199 -0.19 22.48 11.54
N ASN A 200 0.10 23.52 12.32
CA ASN A 200 0.95 24.62 11.87
C ASN A 200 2.40 24.18 11.59
N SER A 201 2.82 23.07 12.15
CA SER A 201 4.16 22.49 11.93
C SER A 201 4.19 21.42 10.82
N SER A 202 3.03 21.06 10.23
CA SER A 202 2.94 19.99 9.23
C SER A 202 3.49 20.34 7.84
N GLY A 203 3.65 21.65 7.56
CA GLY A 203 4.25 22.11 6.31
C GLY A 203 3.52 21.61 5.07
N LEU A 204 4.23 20.88 4.20
CA LEU A 204 3.69 20.37 2.93
C LEU A 204 2.88 19.08 3.05
N LEU A 205 2.77 18.49 4.24
CA LEU A 205 2.03 17.25 4.44
C LEU A 205 0.52 17.48 4.33
N THR A 206 -0.16 16.54 3.71
CA THR A 206 -1.63 16.47 3.76
C THR A 206 -2.03 15.73 5.02
N MET A 207 -2.67 16.41 5.95
CA MET A 207 -3.02 15.84 7.23
C MET A 207 -4.47 15.35 7.27
N VAL A 208 -4.70 14.25 7.98
CA VAL A 208 -6.03 13.82 8.41
C VAL A 208 -6.15 13.99 9.91
N VAL A 209 -7.31 14.46 10.36
CA VAL A 209 -7.70 14.48 11.77
C VAL A 209 -8.75 13.43 12.00
N GLN A 210 -8.54 12.59 13.02
CA GLN A 210 -9.36 11.42 13.30
C GLN A 210 -9.77 11.39 14.77
N GLU A 211 -11.01 10.95 15.04
CA GLU A 211 -11.51 10.68 16.38
C GLU A 211 -10.58 9.69 17.10
N PHE A 212 -10.20 10.01 18.34
CA PHE A 212 -9.42 9.09 19.16
C PHE A 212 -10.34 8.06 19.81
N ILE A 213 -10.18 6.80 19.43
CA ILE A 213 -10.88 5.70 20.09
C ILE A 213 -10.14 5.33 21.36
N LYS A 214 -10.75 5.59 22.51
CA LYS A 214 -10.22 5.11 23.81
C LYS A 214 -10.50 3.61 23.90
N TRP A 215 -9.49 2.82 23.54
CA TRP A 215 -9.61 1.37 23.43
C TRP A 215 -9.55 0.64 24.75
N ASP A 216 -10.25 -0.48 24.84
CA ASP A 216 -10.16 -1.49 25.89
C ASP A 216 -9.13 -2.58 25.49
N GLN A 217 -9.10 -2.91 24.21
CA GLN A 217 -8.18 -3.87 23.60
C GLN A 217 -7.63 -3.28 22.28
N TYR A 218 -6.43 -3.73 21.90
CA TYR A 218 -5.82 -3.32 20.64
C TYR A 218 -5.32 -4.56 19.89
N VAL A 219 -5.67 -4.66 18.62
CA VAL A 219 -5.40 -5.85 17.80
C VAL A 219 -4.77 -5.43 16.48
N ARG A 220 -3.71 -6.11 16.08
CA ARG A 220 -3.14 -5.99 14.73
C ARG A 220 -3.37 -7.30 13.99
N CYS A 221 -4.06 -7.26 12.87
CA CYS A 221 -4.39 -8.43 12.08
C CYS A 221 -3.43 -8.55 10.89
N MET A 222 -2.53 -9.54 10.92
CA MET A 222 -1.71 -9.87 9.75
C MET A 222 -2.57 -10.56 8.70
N CYS A 223 -2.64 -9.98 7.50
CA CYS A 223 -3.51 -10.45 6.42
C CYS A 223 -2.65 -10.91 5.24
N LEU A 224 -2.89 -12.13 4.77
CA LEU A 224 -2.14 -12.74 3.66
C LEU A 224 -3.08 -13.34 2.61
N GLY A 225 -2.83 -13.01 1.36
CA GLY A 225 -3.51 -13.59 0.19
C GLY A 225 -4.99 -13.22 0.06
N ARG A 226 -5.51 -12.32 0.91
CA ARG A 226 -6.96 -12.01 1.05
C ARG A 226 -7.78 -13.24 1.48
N GLU A 227 -7.12 -14.19 2.10
CA GLU A 227 -7.69 -15.46 2.52
C GLU A 227 -7.39 -15.78 3.98
N LYS A 228 -6.17 -15.47 4.45
CA LYS A 228 -5.70 -15.81 5.80
C LYS A 228 -5.49 -14.54 6.63
N VAL A 229 -5.97 -14.58 7.86
CA VAL A 229 -5.79 -13.48 8.83
C VAL A 229 -5.37 -14.09 10.15
N LEU A 230 -4.35 -13.47 10.76
CA LEU A 230 -3.89 -13.76 12.10
C LEU A 230 -4.15 -12.53 12.97
N PRO A 231 -5.18 -12.53 13.82
CA PRO A 231 -5.33 -11.51 14.86
C PRO A 231 -4.22 -11.67 15.90
N MET A 232 -3.57 -10.58 16.22
CA MET A 232 -2.45 -10.54 17.16
C MET A 232 -2.70 -9.42 18.17
N PRO A 233 -2.93 -9.74 19.45
CA PRO A 233 -2.98 -8.74 20.50
C PRO A 233 -1.70 -7.89 20.52
N TYR A 234 -1.89 -6.58 20.71
CA TYR A 234 -0.78 -5.63 20.62
C TYR A 234 -0.88 -4.58 21.73
N ASP A 235 0.23 -4.25 22.34
CA ASP A 235 0.35 -3.11 23.25
C ASP A 235 0.96 -1.92 22.51
N PRO A 236 0.19 -0.91 22.12
CA PRO A 236 0.71 0.24 21.38
C PRO A 236 1.60 1.18 22.23
N ARG A 237 1.53 1.08 23.57
CA ARG A 237 2.36 1.88 24.48
C ARG A 237 3.76 1.30 24.56
N GLU A 238 3.83 -0.02 24.73
CA GLU A 238 5.09 -0.77 24.75
C GLU A 238 5.60 -1.13 23.33
N ARG A 239 4.78 -0.90 22.30
CA ARG A 239 5.05 -1.22 20.90
C ARG A 239 5.45 -2.69 20.69
N ARG A 240 4.74 -3.61 21.33
CA ARG A 240 5.01 -5.04 21.26
C ARG A 240 3.74 -5.88 21.13
N TYR A 241 3.89 -7.01 20.46
CA TYR A 241 2.86 -8.04 20.45
C TYR A 241 2.84 -8.77 21.79
N ILE A 242 1.65 -9.14 22.22
CA ILE A 242 1.43 -9.93 23.44
C ILE A 242 0.88 -11.30 23.07
N PRO A 243 1.18 -12.36 23.85
CA PRO A 243 0.60 -13.68 23.61
C PRO A 243 -0.92 -13.63 23.70
N ASP A 244 -1.59 -14.36 22.79
CA ASP A 244 -3.04 -14.51 22.81
C ASP A 244 -3.43 -15.68 23.71
N GLU A 245 -3.47 -15.43 25.01
CA GLU A 245 -3.95 -16.39 26.02
C GLU A 245 -5.38 -16.04 26.43
N GLY A 246 -6.30 -16.04 25.46
CA GLY A 246 -7.70 -15.65 25.70
C GLY A 246 -7.92 -14.12 25.79
N TYR A 247 -7.03 -13.35 25.16
CA TYR A 247 -7.14 -11.89 25.10
C TYR A 247 -8.36 -11.46 24.29
N LEU A 248 -8.67 -12.18 23.21
CA LEU A 248 -9.83 -11.93 22.36
C LEU A 248 -10.93 -12.95 22.65
N SER A 249 -12.20 -12.50 22.69
CA SER A 249 -13.32 -13.43 22.59
C SER A 249 -13.44 -13.97 21.17
N ASN A 250 -14.00 -15.18 21.01
CA ASN A 250 -14.20 -15.79 19.69
C ASN A 250 -14.98 -14.86 18.74
N GLU A 251 -16.03 -14.17 19.25
CA GLU A 251 -16.85 -13.24 18.46
C GLU A 251 -16.04 -12.03 17.95
N LEU A 252 -15.16 -11.50 18.82
CA LEU A 252 -14.31 -10.37 18.45
C LEU A 252 -13.24 -10.79 17.46
N GLU A 253 -12.64 -11.95 17.66
CA GLU A 253 -11.66 -12.54 16.73
C GLU A 253 -12.28 -12.75 15.35
N GLU A 254 -13.42 -13.42 15.25
CA GLU A 254 -14.15 -13.64 14.00
C GLU A 254 -14.52 -12.31 13.31
N ARG A 255 -14.88 -11.31 14.08
CA ARG A 255 -15.19 -9.98 13.56
C ARG A 255 -13.95 -9.30 12.99
N CYS A 256 -12.84 -9.30 13.72
CA CYS A 256 -11.56 -8.75 13.24
C CYS A 256 -11.10 -9.44 11.95
N ILE A 257 -11.22 -10.78 11.87
CA ILE A 257 -10.90 -11.56 10.66
C ILE A 257 -11.78 -11.12 9.48
N ARG A 258 -13.09 -11.10 9.66
CA ARG A 258 -14.04 -10.71 8.61
C ARG A 258 -13.80 -9.29 8.12
N ASP A 259 -13.66 -8.34 9.03
CA ASP A 259 -13.48 -6.92 8.71
C ASP A 259 -12.13 -6.70 8.01
N SER A 260 -11.06 -7.38 8.45
CA SER A 260 -9.74 -7.37 7.78
C SER A 260 -9.79 -7.91 6.36
N LEU A 261 -10.46 -9.05 6.15
CA LEU A 261 -10.64 -9.64 4.81
C LEU A 261 -11.45 -8.72 3.89
N THR A 262 -12.46 -8.05 4.44
CA THR A 262 -13.27 -7.08 3.70
C THR A 262 -12.42 -5.93 3.20
N LEU A 263 -11.62 -5.32 4.09
CA LEU A 263 -10.72 -4.22 3.74
C LEU A 263 -9.65 -4.64 2.74
N CYS A 264 -8.96 -5.77 2.98
CA CYS A 264 -7.91 -6.23 2.08
C CYS A 264 -8.44 -6.60 0.68
N LYS A 265 -9.66 -7.12 0.57
CA LYS A 265 -10.32 -7.39 -0.72
C LYS A 265 -10.68 -6.10 -1.44
N ALA A 266 -11.20 -5.11 -0.72
CA ALA A 266 -11.57 -3.80 -1.26
C ALA A 266 -10.34 -3.03 -1.77
N LEU A 267 -9.27 -2.97 -0.98
CA LEU A 267 -7.99 -2.35 -1.34
C LEU A 267 -7.23 -3.14 -2.41
N GLY A 268 -7.49 -4.43 -2.56
CA GLY A 268 -6.72 -5.29 -3.42
C GLY A 268 -5.35 -5.69 -2.85
N TYR A 269 -5.17 -5.65 -1.52
CA TYR A 269 -3.92 -5.99 -0.84
C TYR A 269 -3.82 -7.47 -0.54
N ASP A 270 -2.75 -8.10 -1.01
CA ASP A 270 -2.42 -9.50 -0.70
C ASP A 270 -1.57 -9.66 0.56
N MET A 271 -1.03 -8.56 1.06
CA MET A 271 -0.22 -8.48 2.27
C MET A 271 -0.54 -7.18 2.98
N ASN A 272 -0.99 -7.25 4.22
CA ASN A 272 -1.39 -6.07 4.99
C ASN A 272 -1.35 -6.34 6.49
N THR A 273 -1.27 -5.30 7.29
CA THR A 273 -1.66 -5.33 8.70
C THR A 273 -2.80 -4.34 8.91
N VAL A 274 -3.92 -4.82 9.43
CA VAL A 274 -5.06 -4.00 9.83
C VAL A 274 -5.01 -3.78 11.33
N GLU A 275 -5.02 -2.52 11.76
CA GLU A 275 -4.98 -2.15 13.17
C GLU A 275 -6.36 -1.78 13.68
N PHE A 276 -6.79 -2.46 14.74
CA PHE A 276 -8.07 -2.21 15.39
C PHE A 276 -7.89 -1.67 16.80
N ALA A 277 -8.53 -0.53 17.08
CA ALA A 277 -8.82 -0.07 18.43
C ALA A 277 -10.20 -0.61 18.82
N VAL A 278 -10.26 -1.51 19.79
CA VAL A 278 -11.51 -2.12 20.24
C VAL A 278 -12.10 -1.33 21.39
N LYS A 279 -13.34 -0.90 21.27
CA LYS A 279 -14.09 -0.22 22.32
C LYS A 279 -15.49 -0.81 22.41
N ASP A 280 -15.90 -1.17 23.62
CA ASP A 280 -17.23 -1.76 23.88
C ASP A 280 -17.52 -2.97 22.94
N GLY A 281 -16.52 -3.81 22.66
CA GLY A 281 -16.61 -4.97 21.77
C GLY A 281 -16.68 -4.62 20.27
N ILE A 282 -16.52 -3.35 19.88
CA ILE A 282 -16.51 -2.92 18.49
C ILE A 282 -15.05 -2.65 18.03
N PRO A 283 -14.52 -3.40 17.05
CA PRO A 283 -13.21 -3.15 16.48
C PRO A 283 -13.29 -2.02 15.44
N TYR A 284 -12.75 -0.87 15.77
CA TYR A 284 -12.62 0.26 14.85
C TYR A 284 -11.30 0.10 14.08
N ALA A 285 -11.36 -0.02 12.76
CA ALA A 285 -10.17 -0.05 11.92
C ALA A 285 -9.55 1.35 11.87
N ILE A 286 -8.45 1.55 12.58
CA ILE A 286 -7.83 2.88 12.73
C ILE A 286 -6.67 3.13 11.78
N ASP A 287 -5.99 2.08 11.32
CA ASP A 287 -4.95 2.12 10.29
C ASP A 287 -4.89 0.76 9.56
N PHE A 288 -4.91 0.79 8.24
CA PHE A 288 -4.83 -0.43 7.41
C PHE A 288 -4.20 -0.17 6.03
N MET A 289 -3.53 0.97 5.87
CA MET A 289 -2.66 1.26 4.73
C MET A 289 -1.23 0.79 5.06
N ASN A 290 -1.03 -0.51 5.14
CA ASN A 290 0.26 -1.10 5.47
C ASN A 290 0.69 -2.18 4.47
N PRO A 291 1.07 -1.78 3.23
CA PRO A 291 1.39 -2.73 2.15
C PRO A 291 2.67 -3.52 2.37
N ALA A 292 3.50 -3.15 3.34
CA ALA A 292 4.73 -3.84 3.71
C ALA A 292 4.86 -3.94 5.25
N PRO A 293 3.96 -4.72 5.91
CA PRO A 293 3.95 -4.83 7.36
C PRO A 293 5.25 -5.43 7.89
N ASP A 294 5.67 -5.01 9.07
CA ASP A 294 6.85 -5.59 9.73
C ASP A 294 6.65 -7.08 9.99
N MET A 295 7.60 -7.88 9.52
CA MET A 295 7.60 -9.34 9.64
C MET A 295 8.87 -9.88 10.32
N ASP A 296 9.64 -9.03 10.99
CA ASP A 296 10.84 -9.48 11.67
C ASP A 296 10.52 -10.21 12.98
N ILE A 297 11.33 -11.24 13.29
CA ILE A 297 11.20 -12.03 14.52
C ILE A 297 11.36 -11.17 15.78
N TYR A 298 12.08 -10.05 15.69
CA TYR A 298 12.25 -9.13 16.80
C TYR A 298 10.99 -8.30 17.10
N SER A 299 10.14 -8.15 16.12
CA SER A 299 8.85 -7.45 16.25
C SER A 299 7.73 -8.43 16.56
N LEU A 300 7.72 -9.58 15.88
CA LEU A 300 6.75 -10.65 16.08
C LEU A 300 7.21 -11.62 17.18
N THR A 301 6.25 -12.26 17.85
CA THR A 301 6.60 -13.42 18.68
C THR A 301 7.07 -14.59 17.79
N PRO A 302 7.84 -15.56 18.32
CA PRO A 302 8.28 -16.71 17.52
C PRO A 302 7.13 -17.48 16.84
N SER A 303 5.98 -17.61 17.50
CA SER A 303 4.80 -18.28 16.95
C SER A 303 4.16 -17.48 15.80
N TYR A 304 4.05 -16.17 15.95
CA TYR A 304 3.53 -15.29 14.88
C TYR A 304 4.48 -15.23 13.69
N PHE A 305 5.79 -15.18 13.96
CA PHE A 305 6.81 -15.22 12.91
C PHE A 305 6.73 -16.50 12.08
N GLU A 306 6.64 -17.66 12.76
CA GLU A 306 6.53 -18.96 12.09
C GLU A 306 5.26 -19.03 11.23
N TRP A 307 4.12 -18.55 11.75
CA TRP A 307 2.87 -18.48 11.00
C TRP A 307 3.02 -17.60 9.75
N VAL A 308 3.67 -16.44 9.88
CA VAL A 308 3.87 -15.51 8.76
C VAL A 308 4.76 -16.16 7.69
N VAL A 309 5.90 -16.72 8.07
CA VAL A 309 6.84 -17.37 7.13
C VAL A 309 6.17 -18.51 6.38
N GLU A 310 5.42 -19.37 7.09
CA GLU A 310 4.71 -20.50 6.49
C GLU A 310 3.67 -20.05 5.49
N ASN A 311 2.79 -19.13 5.90
CA ASN A 311 1.66 -18.69 5.07
C ASN A 311 2.08 -17.77 3.92
N MET A 312 3.13 -16.97 4.09
CA MET A 312 3.75 -16.20 3.00
C MET A 312 4.35 -17.13 1.94
N ALA A 313 5.04 -18.20 2.35
CA ALA A 313 5.61 -19.17 1.41
C ALA A 313 4.51 -19.90 0.62
N ASP A 314 3.42 -20.34 1.28
CA ASP A 314 2.28 -20.97 0.62
C ASP A 314 1.62 -20.06 -0.42
N MET A 315 1.32 -18.83 -0.01
CA MET A 315 0.73 -17.81 -0.88
C MET A 315 1.64 -17.51 -2.07
N ALA A 316 2.92 -17.30 -1.83
CA ALA A 316 3.87 -16.93 -2.87
C ALA A 316 4.07 -18.07 -3.89
N ILE A 317 4.18 -19.32 -3.44
CA ILE A 317 4.26 -20.49 -4.32
C ILE A 317 2.98 -20.61 -5.18
N LYS A 318 1.80 -20.46 -4.58
CA LYS A 318 0.52 -20.48 -5.29
C LYS A 318 0.49 -19.42 -6.39
N LEU A 319 0.87 -18.16 -6.06
CA LEU A 319 0.85 -17.04 -6.99
C LEU A 319 1.96 -17.10 -8.04
N ALA A 320 3.14 -17.64 -7.72
CA ALA A 320 4.20 -17.83 -8.69
C ALA A 320 3.85 -18.86 -9.78
N LYS A 321 3.11 -19.91 -9.40
CA LYS A 321 2.61 -20.94 -10.34
C LYS A 321 1.38 -20.50 -11.11
N GLN A 322 0.56 -19.64 -10.52
CA GLN A 322 -0.67 -19.11 -11.10
C GLN A 322 -0.71 -17.59 -10.98
N PRO A 323 0.08 -16.88 -11.81
CA PRO A 323 0.13 -15.44 -11.77
C PRO A 323 -1.26 -14.81 -11.96
N ARG A 324 -1.57 -13.80 -11.19
CA ARG A 324 -2.83 -13.06 -11.33
C ARG A 324 -2.66 -11.95 -12.37
N ILE A 325 -3.70 -11.74 -13.17
CA ILE A 325 -3.78 -10.55 -14.01
C ILE A 325 -3.99 -9.34 -13.09
N ALA A 326 -3.00 -8.46 -13.05
CA ALA A 326 -3.06 -7.26 -12.22
C ALA A 326 -4.06 -6.25 -12.79
N ARG A 327 -4.78 -5.56 -11.90
CA ARG A 327 -5.49 -4.33 -12.28
C ARG A 327 -4.45 -3.24 -12.51
N ILE A 328 -4.35 -2.78 -13.74
CA ILE A 328 -3.43 -1.71 -14.16
C ILE A 328 -4.19 -0.67 -14.97
N PRO A 329 -3.75 0.61 -14.96
CA PRO A 329 -4.30 1.62 -15.85
C PRO A 329 -4.10 1.27 -17.33
N GLY A 330 -5.09 1.60 -18.14
CA GLY A 330 -5.09 1.37 -19.57
C GLY A 330 -5.76 0.05 -20.00
N PRO A 331 -5.96 -0.16 -21.31
CA PRO A 331 -6.54 -1.39 -21.81
C PRO A 331 -5.65 -2.58 -21.47
N PRO A 332 -6.23 -3.78 -21.30
CA PRO A 332 -5.43 -5.00 -21.24
C PRO A 332 -4.55 -5.08 -22.48
N PHE A 333 -3.41 -5.76 -22.35
CA PHE A 333 -2.64 -6.09 -23.54
C PHE A 333 -3.52 -6.95 -24.46
N PRO A 334 -3.53 -6.68 -25.77
CA PRO A 334 -4.23 -7.50 -26.73
C PRO A 334 -3.72 -8.93 -26.73
#